data_6dece0c742363c831d0f5944c8392a1e
#
_entry.id   6dece0c742363c831d0f5944c8392a1e
#
_cell.length_a   1.000
_cell.length_b   1.000
_cell.length_c   1.000
_cell.angle_alpha   90.00
_cell.angle_beta   90.00
_cell.angle_gamma   90.00
#
_symmetry.space_group_name_H-M   'P 1'
#
loop_
_entity.id
_entity.type
_entity.pdbx_description
1 polymer ?
#
loop_
_entity_poly.entity_id
_entity_poly.type
_entity_poly.pdbx_seq_one_letter_code
_entity_poly.pdbx_strand_id
1 'polypeptide(L)'
;MKKLQIISACLALFAFASCGKGSGDKTVVSVPQIQVGKAISNTGTLPAGSYKGTMLAGQTYTVSGDITINAGDTLLIQKGVTVNMTNGANFIVNGDLVMLGTQTSPITITDPIRKKTTGPSTVGQDSAYNGGWGGIYCSSTSNLVVLKWTHFNFGGAALKALPFVSTAGVKAGDQFIFYFENPNGAFILEDSWVYGTPDDVARFYGGHVNIMRNTVEKFGSTGGDGFNPKGSTTGNMAYNMLIGGATNGTKTASDGTSAGECQFAIYNNTYVNDGYRNTGVYGARSGSVEVENNSRALVYNNLIADCDFGVRIAGGPGGAKVYLADTTYNAEDLITQTAYGYNFYYVDNTAMADQIVPTSVAQPVVTHPEATDIPNMAAFLGASYTFGEVYDGSSLVGLNNPMFVNYPLPAPAGFWLTQASIDGYNFHLQSNSPAIGKGTTTAFSPITAGIPVNANFGSSGITAPGKDMGCYQSNGSGNQH
;
A
#
# COMPACT_ATOMS: atom_id res chain seq x y z
N MET A 1 -5.59 29.31 -62.22
CA MET A 1 -5.15 28.05 -61.54
C MET A 1 -5.33 28.24 -60.03
N LYS A 2 -6.43 27.76 -59.48
CA LYS A 2 -6.80 27.88 -58.07
C LYS A 2 -6.39 26.60 -57.35
N LYS A 3 -5.53 26.71 -56.34
CA LYS A 3 -5.17 25.57 -55.46
C LYS A 3 -6.29 25.35 -54.46
N LEU A 4 -6.85 24.15 -54.45
CA LEU A 4 -7.82 23.68 -53.50
C LEU A 4 -7.08 23.15 -52.25
N GLN A 5 -7.31 23.78 -51.09
CA GLN A 5 -6.85 23.24 -49.79
C GLN A 5 -7.93 22.35 -49.24
N ILE A 6 -7.60 21.08 -48.99
CA ILE A 6 -8.46 20.11 -48.32
C ILE A 6 -8.20 20.26 -46.82
N ILE A 7 -9.19 20.76 -46.08
CA ILE A 7 -9.19 20.77 -44.63
C ILE A 7 -9.83 19.45 -44.19
N SER A 8 -9.03 18.62 -43.51
CA SER A 8 -9.51 17.37 -42.89
C SER A 8 -10.14 17.72 -41.55
N ALA A 9 -11.46 17.66 -41.45
CA ALA A 9 -12.19 17.84 -40.20
C ALA A 9 -12.29 16.50 -39.49
N CYS A 10 -11.62 16.38 -38.33
CA CYS A 10 -11.86 15.28 -37.40
C CYS A 10 -13.23 15.46 -36.75
N LEU A 11 -14.19 14.64 -37.10
CA LEU A 11 -15.49 14.53 -36.45
C LEU A 11 -15.29 13.72 -35.15
N ALA A 12 -15.38 14.37 -33.98
CA ALA A 12 -15.55 13.72 -32.71
C ALA A 12 -17.01 13.30 -32.54
N LEU A 13 -17.29 12.02 -32.63
CA LEU A 13 -18.61 11.47 -32.30
C LEU A 13 -18.73 11.39 -30.75
N PHE A 14 -19.56 12.27 -30.20
CA PHE A 14 -20.09 12.10 -28.83
C PHE A 14 -21.29 11.12 -28.93
N ALA A 15 -21.09 9.91 -28.50
CA ALA A 15 -22.20 8.98 -28.24
C ALA A 15 -22.82 9.30 -26.91
N PHE A 16 -24.02 9.87 -26.88
CA PHE A 16 -24.84 9.95 -25.67
C PHE A 16 -25.40 8.54 -25.39
N ALA A 17 -24.88 7.87 -24.37
CA ALA A 17 -25.46 6.64 -23.87
C ALA A 17 -26.64 6.99 -22.95
N SER A 18 -27.80 6.48 -23.31
CA SER A 18 -29.08 6.52 -22.61
C SER A 18 -28.97 5.86 -21.22
N CYS A 19 -29.60 6.48 -20.24
CA CYS A 19 -29.82 5.95 -18.88
C CYS A 19 -30.60 4.63 -18.93
N GLY A 20 -29.92 3.50 -18.69
CA GLY A 20 -30.52 2.22 -18.34
C GLY A 20 -30.13 1.87 -16.89
N LYS A 21 -31.12 1.62 -16.03
CA LYS A 21 -30.92 1.05 -14.70
C LYS A 21 -30.33 -0.35 -14.84
N GLY A 22 -29.08 -0.55 -14.41
CA GLY A 22 -28.46 -1.88 -14.37
C GLY A 22 -27.06 -1.77 -13.79
N SER A 23 -26.77 -2.51 -12.73
CA SER A 23 -25.46 -2.92 -12.18
C SER A 23 -24.28 -2.01 -12.56
N GLY A 24 -23.76 -1.26 -11.62
CA GLY A 24 -22.66 -0.31 -11.85
C GLY A 24 -21.52 -0.91 -12.66
N ASP A 25 -21.40 -0.45 -13.90
CA ASP A 25 -20.25 -0.73 -14.75
C ASP A 25 -19.01 -0.13 -14.04
N LYS A 26 -18.17 -0.99 -13.54
CA LYS A 26 -16.86 -0.58 -13.04
C LYS A 26 -16.10 0.04 -14.20
N THR A 27 -15.73 1.29 -14.07
CA THR A 27 -14.92 1.96 -15.10
C THR A 27 -13.56 1.28 -15.17
N VAL A 28 -13.38 0.40 -16.13
CA VAL A 28 -12.08 -0.26 -16.38
C VAL A 28 -11.12 0.77 -16.93
N VAL A 29 -10.15 1.17 -16.14
CA VAL A 29 -9.05 2.02 -16.63
C VAL A 29 -8.17 1.17 -17.53
N SER A 30 -8.30 1.37 -18.84
CA SER A 30 -7.46 0.69 -19.84
C SER A 30 -6.11 1.39 -19.94
N VAL A 31 -5.05 0.68 -19.59
CA VAL A 31 -3.68 1.14 -19.86
C VAL A 31 -3.34 0.84 -21.32
N PRO A 32 -3.02 1.86 -22.13
CA PRO A 32 -2.70 1.65 -23.55
C PRO A 32 -1.52 0.70 -23.74
N GLN A 33 -1.63 -0.17 -24.75
CA GLN A 33 -0.55 -1.08 -25.12
C GLN A 33 0.55 -0.31 -25.85
N ILE A 34 1.73 -0.26 -25.26
CA ILE A 34 2.91 0.35 -25.84
C ILE A 34 4.07 -0.67 -25.89
N GLN A 35 5.08 -0.37 -26.68
CA GLN A 35 6.31 -1.15 -26.74
C GLN A 35 7.51 -0.22 -26.62
N VAL A 36 8.51 -0.62 -25.83
CA VAL A 36 9.79 0.06 -25.66
C VAL A 36 10.89 -0.87 -26.15
N GLY A 37 11.77 -0.39 -27.00
CA GLY A 37 12.91 -1.16 -27.52
C GLY A 37 12.51 -2.44 -28.23
N LYS A 38 13.36 -3.46 -28.18
CA LYS A 38 13.12 -4.77 -28.80
C LYS A 38 12.32 -5.69 -27.86
N ALA A 39 11.56 -6.60 -28.46
CA ALA A 39 10.95 -7.68 -27.72
C ALA A 39 12.01 -8.59 -27.08
N ILE A 40 11.79 -8.94 -25.80
CA ILE A 40 12.58 -9.93 -25.09
C ILE A 40 12.06 -11.32 -25.50
N SER A 41 12.98 -12.24 -25.81
CA SER A 41 12.62 -13.62 -26.12
C SER A 41 12.08 -14.31 -24.86
N ASN A 42 10.98 -15.05 -25.03
CA ASN A 42 10.41 -15.92 -24.00
C ASN A 42 10.78 -17.40 -24.20
N THR A 43 11.68 -17.70 -25.14
CA THR A 43 12.16 -19.06 -25.38
C THR A 43 13.28 -19.40 -24.40
N GLY A 44 13.10 -20.49 -23.66
CA GLY A 44 14.03 -20.89 -22.60
C GLY A 44 13.90 -20.09 -21.31
N THR A 45 14.92 -20.19 -20.47
CA THR A 45 14.98 -19.52 -19.18
C THR A 45 15.89 -18.30 -19.27
N LEU A 46 15.46 -17.17 -18.73
CA LEU A 46 16.25 -15.96 -18.61
C LEU A 46 17.22 -16.11 -17.41
N PRO A 47 18.54 -16.23 -17.65
CA PRO A 47 19.54 -16.29 -16.58
C PRO A 47 19.75 -14.91 -15.96
N ALA A 48 20.62 -14.83 -14.94
CA ALA A 48 21.10 -13.55 -14.43
C ALA A 48 21.75 -12.74 -15.57
N GLY A 49 21.38 -11.46 -15.65
CA GLY A 49 21.88 -10.59 -16.71
C GLY A 49 21.18 -9.25 -16.81
N SER A 50 21.67 -8.42 -17.75
CA SER A 50 21.07 -7.13 -18.06
C SER A 50 20.00 -7.25 -19.14
N TYR A 51 18.83 -6.70 -18.85
CA TYR A 51 17.67 -6.76 -19.72
C TYR A 51 17.06 -5.38 -19.94
N LYS A 52 16.67 -5.11 -21.18
CA LYS A 52 15.93 -3.93 -21.60
C LYS A 52 15.03 -4.26 -22.78
N GLY A 53 14.02 -3.46 -22.99
CA GLY A 53 13.03 -3.66 -24.05
C GLY A 53 11.69 -4.11 -23.49
N THR A 54 11.00 -5.03 -24.19
CA THR A 54 9.61 -5.35 -23.86
C THR A 54 9.36 -6.84 -23.69
N MET A 55 8.79 -7.24 -22.56
CA MET A 55 8.11 -8.53 -22.40
C MET A 55 6.71 -8.40 -22.97
N LEU A 56 6.44 -9.19 -24.03
CA LEU A 56 5.24 -9.02 -24.86
C LEU A 56 3.99 -9.60 -24.20
N ALA A 57 2.86 -8.94 -24.45
CA ALA A 57 1.57 -9.26 -23.87
C ALA A 57 1.19 -10.74 -23.96
N GLY A 58 0.64 -11.27 -22.87
CA GLY A 58 0.14 -12.64 -22.77
C GLY A 58 1.22 -13.73 -22.82
N GLN A 59 2.50 -13.37 -22.79
CA GLN A 59 3.59 -14.33 -22.82
C GLN A 59 3.99 -14.75 -21.39
N THR A 60 4.61 -15.95 -21.30
CA THR A 60 5.20 -16.45 -20.06
C THR A 60 6.71 -16.41 -20.18
N TYR A 61 7.37 -15.88 -19.15
CA TYR A 61 8.83 -15.83 -19.02
C TYR A 61 9.24 -16.60 -17.77
N THR A 62 10.28 -17.41 -17.88
CA THR A 62 10.89 -18.07 -16.72
C THR A 62 12.23 -17.40 -16.43
N VAL A 63 12.43 -16.97 -15.20
CA VAL A 63 13.60 -16.24 -14.74
C VAL A 63 14.30 -17.08 -13.66
N SER A 64 15.61 -17.35 -13.85
CA SER A 64 16.40 -18.18 -12.92
C SER A 64 17.55 -17.44 -12.23
N GLY A 65 17.70 -16.16 -12.49
CA GLY A 65 18.68 -15.29 -11.85
C GLY A 65 18.29 -13.83 -11.98
N ASP A 66 19.00 -12.93 -11.34
CA ASP A 66 18.63 -11.54 -11.24
C ASP A 66 18.50 -10.85 -12.60
N ILE A 67 17.38 -10.17 -12.81
CA ILE A 67 17.10 -9.31 -13.95
C ILE A 67 17.61 -7.92 -13.62
N THR A 68 18.70 -7.50 -14.22
CA THR A 68 19.26 -6.16 -14.03
C THR A 68 18.79 -5.21 -15.13
N ILE A 69 18.26 -4.06 -14.76
CA ILE A 69 17.92 -2.96 -15.67
C ILE A 69 18.97 -1.88 -15.42
N ASN A 70 19.84 -1.64 -16.38
CA ASN A 70 20.93 -0.66 -16.20
C ASN A 70 20.42 0.77 -16.22
N ALA A 71 21.18 1.70 -15.65
CA ALA A 71 20.87 3.12 -15.69
C ALA A 71 20.66 3.60 -17.15
N GLY A 72 19.58 4.31 -17.38
CA GLY A 72 19.14 4.77 -18.71
C GLY A 72 18.45 3.73 -19.58
N ASP A 73 18.37 2.47 -19.16
CA ASP A 73 17.60 1.44 -19.84
C ASP A 73 16.18 1.35 -19.25
N THR A 74 15.24 0.87 -20.05
CA THR A 74 13.86 0.62 -19.63
C THR A 74 13.46 -0.84 -19.91
N LEU A 75 12.88 -1.51 -18.91
CA LEU A 75 12.16 -2.77 -19.09
C LEU A 75 10.66 -2.52 -18.98
N LEU A 76 9.94 -2.79 -20.07
CA LEU A 76 8.48 -2.77 -20.12
C LEU A 76 7.91 -4.18 -20.07
N ILE A 77 6.97 -4.42 -19.15
CA ILE A 77 6.20 -5.66 -19.06
C ILE A 77 4.75 -5.34 -19.42
N GLN A 78 4.25 -5.98 -20.46
CA GLN A 78 2.91 -5.71 -20.99
C GLN A 78 1.84 -6.57 -20.29
N LYS A 79 0.58 -6.21 -20.51
CA LYS A 79 -0.60 -6.88 -19.93
C LYS A 79 -0.61 -8.39 -20.16
N GLY A 80 -1.08 -9.12 -19.15
CA GLY A 80 -1.24 -10.58 -19.21
C GLY A 80 0.07 -11.37 -19.22
N VAL A 81 1.22 -10.71 -19.03
CA VAL A 81 2.50 -11.41 -18.89
C VAL A 81 2.54 -12.17 -17.57
N THR A 82 3.06 -13.41 -17.61
CA THR A 82 3.44 -14.16 -16.42
C THR A 82 4.95 -14.25 -16.35
N VAL A 83 5.54 -13.86 -15.21
CA VAL A 83 6.97 -14.04 -14.94
C VAL A 83 7.12 -15.05 -13.79
N ASN A 84 7.59 -16.24 -14.13
CA ASN A 84 7.93 -17.29 -13.18
C ASN A 84 9.34 -17.04 -12.65
N MET A 85 9.41 -16.52 -11.43
CA MET A 85 10.67 -16.22 -10.75
C MET A 85 11.12 -17.46 -9.97
N THR A 86 12.32 -17.93 -10.18
CA THR A 86 12.90 -19.10 -9.50
C THR A 86 14.22 -18.74 -8.82
N ASN A 87 14.71 -19.61 -7.94
CA ASN A 87 16.00 -19.48 -7.27
C ASN A 87 16.18 -18.21 -6.41
N GLY A 88 15.08 -17.57 -5.99
CA GLY A 88 15.14 -16.31 -5.27
C GLY A 88 15.64 -15.14 -6.12
N ALA A 89 15.40 -15.17 -7.43
CA ALA A 89 15.81 -14.12 -8.36
C ALA A 89 15.12 -12.78 -8.04
N ASN A 90 15.80 -11.68 -8.37
CA ASN A 90 15.37 -10.32 -8.13
C ASN A 90 15.22 -9.53 -9.44
N PHE A 91 14.46 -8.44 -9.39
CA PHE A 91 14.63 -7.31 -10.31
C PHE A 91 15.56 -6.29 -9.66
N ILE A 92 16.70 -6.02 -10.29
CA ILE A 92 17.68 -5.01 -9.88
C ILE A 92 17.52 -3.82 -10.81
N VAL A 93 16.95 -2.74 -10.31
CA VAL A 93 16.51 -1.62 -11.12
C VAL A 93 17.43 -0.42 -10.90
N ASN A 94 18.35 -0.19 -11.84
CA ASN A 94 19.15 1.04 -11.91
C ASN A 94 18.61 2.01 -12.96
N GLY A 95 17.74 1.55 -13.85
CA GLY A 95 17.00 2.31 -14.87
C GLY A 95 15.52 2.40 -14.53
N ASP A 96 14.67 2.22 -15.53
CA ASP A 96 13.22 2.31 -15.39
C ASP A 96 12.55 0.93 -15.52
N LEU A 97 11.61 0.62 -14.62
CA LEU A 97 10.78 -0.58 -14.69
C LEU A 97 9.31 -0.17 -14.82
N VAL A 98 8.66 -0.64 -15.89
CA VAL A 98 7.27 -0.30 -16.18
C VAL A 98 6.46 -1.57 -16.42
N MET A 99 5.47 -1.83 -15.59
CA MET A 99 4.53 -2.95 -15.68
C MET A 99 3.13 -2.40 -15.94
N LEU A 100 2.56 -2.72 -17.11
CA LEU A 100 1.28 -2.20 -17.57
C LEU A 100 0.28 -3.33 -17.80
N GLY A 101 -0.24 -3.87 -16.69
CA GLY A 101 -1.38 -4.77 -16.72
C GLY A 101 -2.70 -4.04 -16.98
N THR A 102 -3.78 -4.79 -17.01
CA THR A 102 -5.16 -4.28 -16.99
C THR A 102 -6.00 -5.15 -16.04
N GLN A 103 -7.14 -4.66 -15.59
CA GLN A 103 -8.05 -5.43 -14.75
C GLN A 103 -8.40 -6.80 -15.36
N THR A 104 -8.63 -6.87 -16.67
CA THR A 104 -8.98 -8.11 -17.36
C THR A 104 -7.79 -8.93 -17.84
N SER A 105 -6.59 -8.39 -17.76
CA SER A 105 -5.34 -9.05 -18.15
C SER A 105 -4.20 -8.58 -17.28
N PRO A 106 -4.22 -8.91 -15.97
CA PRO A 106 -3.18 -8.49 -15.03
C PRO A 106 -1.86 -9.18 -15.38
N ILE A 107 -0.78 -8.57 -14.97
CA ILE A 107 0.55 -9.19 -14.97
C ILE A 107 0.65 -10.08 -13.73
N THR A 108 1.38 -11.18 -13.81
CA THR A 108 1.66 -12.05 -12.66
C THR A 108 3.16 -12.23 -12.49
N ILE A 109 3.68 -11.86 -11.33
CA ILE A 109 5.05 -12.16 -10.90
C ILE A 109 4.93 -13.14 -9.74
N THR A 110 5.49 -14.34 -9.89
CA THR A 110 5.25 -15.42 -8.91
C THR A 110 6.40 -16.44 -8.84
N ASP A 111 6.49 -17.13 -7.71
CA ASP A 111 7.19 -18.40 -7.63
C ASP A 111 6.24 -19.52 -8.14
N PRO A 112 6.57 -20.21 -9.21
CA PRO A 112 5.65 -21.15 -9.87
C PRO A 112 5.36 -22.42 -9.07
N ILE A 113 6.16 -22.74 -8.07
CA ILE A 113 5.96 -23.97 -7.25
C ILE A 113 5.08 -23.72 -6.02
N ARG A 114 4.85 -22.46 -5.64
CA ARG A 114 4.04 -22.10 -4.48
C ARG A 114 2.58 -21.92 -4.86
N LYS A 115 1.71 -22.18 -3.88
CA LYS A 115 0.26 -21.99 -4.05
C LYS A 115 -0.29 -21.19 -2.88
N LYS A 116 -1.29 -20.38 -3.15
CA LYS A 116 -2.04 -19.67 -2.12
C LYS A 116 -2.73 -20.67 -1.19
N THR A 117 -2.72 -20.38 0.10
CA THR A 117 -3.45 -21.15 1.11
C THR A 117 -4.87 -20.61 1.20
N THR A 118 -5.86 -21.47 1.02
CA THR A 118 -7.29 -21.09 0.96
C THR A 118 -8.04 -21.28 2.28
N GLY A 119 -7.39 -21.78 3.32
CA GLY A 119 -7.98 -22.00 4.64
C GLY A 119 -7.23 -21.27 5.73
N PRO A 120 -7.75 -21.27 6.97
CA PRO A 120 -7.00 -20.76 8.12
C PRO A 120 -5.66 -21.48 8.24
N SER A 121 -4.59 -20.74 8.41
CA SER A 121 -3.23 -21.25 8.48
C SER A 121 -2.37 -20.40 9.40
N THR A 122 -1.44 -21.04 10.11
CA THR A 122 -0.40 -20.34 10.86
C THR A 122 0.76 -19.97 9.95
N VAL A 123 1.59 -19.05 10.38
CA VAL A 123 2.81 -18.60 9.66
C VAL A 123 3.70 -19.78 9.26
N GLY A 124 3.89 -20.77 10.15
CA GLY A 124 4.73 -21.94 9.85
C GLY A 124 4.14 -22.92 8.83
N GLN A 125 2.84 -22.84 8.57
CA GLN A 125 2.11 -23.72 7.64
C GLN A 125 1.81 -23.06 6.29
N ASP A 126 1.98 -21.73 6.20
CA ASP A 126 1.60 -20.95 5.02
C ASP A 126 2.82 -20.50 4.23
N SER A 127 2.88 -20.92 2.97
CA SER A 127 3.96 -20.55 2.07
C SER A 127 4.00 -19.05 1.74
N ALA A 128 2.97 -18.29 2.07
CA ALA A 128 2.93 -16.84 1.96
C ALA A 128 4.10 -16.17 2.69
N TYR A 129 4.49 -16.72 3.84
CA TYR A 129 5.52 -16.11 4.70
C TYR A 129 6.94 -16.63 4.46
N ASN A 130 7.18 -17.39 3.39
CA ASN A 130 8.48 -18.05 3.18
C ASN A 130 9.36 -17.40 2.10
N GLY A 131 8.89 -16.37 1.39
CA GLY A 131 9.61 -15.74 0.30
C GLY A 131 10.07 -16.72 -0.79
N GLY A 132 9.40 -16.74 -1.93
CA GLY A 132 9.72 -17.65 -3.03
C GLY A 132 10.73 -17.06 -4.02
N TRP A 133 10.49 -15.84 -4.43
CA TRP A 133 11.41 -15.02 -5.21
C TRP A 133 11.82 -13.81 -4.38
N GLY A 134 12.86 -13.10 -4.83
CA GLY A 134 13.37 -11.94 -4.08
C GLY A 134 12.42 -10.76 -4.10
N GLY A 135 12.85 -9.66 -4.66
CA GLY A 135 12.09 -8.41 -4.73
C GLY A 135 12.45 -7.58 -5.95
N ILE A 136 11.90 -6.37 -5.97
CA ILE A 136 12.22 -5.30 -6.90
C ILE A 136 13.06 -4.28 -6.11
N TYR A 137 14.36 -4.29 -6.35
CA TYR A 137 15.32 -3.44 -5.65
C TYR A 137 15.79 -2.32 -6.56
N CYS A 138 15.36 -1.09 -6.26
CA CYS A 138 15.60 0.09 -7.08
C CYS A 138 16.67 0.97 -6.42
N SER A 139 17.77 1.19 -7.15
CA SER A 139 18.89 1.99 -6.68
C SER A 139 18.62 3.50 -6.77
N SER A 140 19.56 4.30 -6.28
CA SER A 140 19.54 5.75 -6.36
C SER A 140 19.55 6.33 -7.80
N THR A 141 19.74 5.50 -8.81
CA THR A 141 19.69 5.89 -10.23
C THR A 141 18.40 5.46 -10.95
N SER A 142 17.51 4.73 -10.27
CA SER A 142 16.21 4.35 -10.81
C SER A 142 15.26 5.55 -10.80
N ASN A 143 14.97 6.12 -11.96
CA ASN A 143 14.16 7.33 -12.04
C ASN A 143 12.66 7.07 -11.99
N LEU A 144 12.21 5.94 -12.56
CA LEU A 144 10.79 5.65 -12.66
C LEU A 144 10.49 4.15 -12.49
N VAL A 145 9.61 3.86 -11.54
CA VAL A 145 9.01 2.55 -11.38
C VAL A 145 7.50 2.70 -11.45
N VAL A 146 6.86 1.99 -12.38
CA VAL A 146 5.40 1.99 -12.57
C VAL A 146 4.90 0.55 -12.57
N LEU A 147 4.10 0.20 -11.59
CA LEU A 147 3.55 -1.13 -11.38
C LEU A 147 2.03 -1.03 -11.33
N LYS A 148 1.36 -1.45 -12.40
CA LYS A 148 -0.11 -1.36 -12.51
C LYS A 148 -0.72 -2.70 -12.85
N TRP A 149 -1.84 -3.03 -12.19
CA TRP A 149 -2.58 -4.26 -12.42
C TRP A 149 -1.68 -5.49 -12.43
N THR A 150 -0.85 -5.60 -11.41
CA THR A 150 0.14 -6.68 -11.28
C THR A 150 -0.10 -7.48 -10.00
N HIS A 151 -0.14 -8.79 -10.10
CA HIS A 151 -0.18 -9.72 -8.98
C HIS A 151 1.25 -10.13 -8.61
N PHE A 152 1.69 -9.73 -7.43
CA PHE A 152 2.97 -10.11 -6.86
C PHE A 152 2.74 -11.20 -5.81
N ASN A 153 3.05 -12.44 -6.12
CA ASN A 153 2.80 -13.57 -5.22
C ASN A 153 4.11 -14.17 -4.71
N PHE A 154 4.21 -14.34 -3.38
CA PHE A 154 5.32 -15.04 -2.71
C PHE A 154 6.70 -14.38 -2.88
N GLY A 155 6.74 -13.05 -2.86
CA GLY A 155 8.00 -12.30 -2.88
C GLY A 155 8.69 -12.24 -1.52
N GLY A 156 9.83 -11.53 -1.47
CA GLY A 156 10.55 -11.27 -0.22
C GLY A 156 11.48 -12.38 0.22
N ALA A 157 12.01 -13.21 -0.69
CA ALA A 157 13.12 -14.08 -0.35
C ALA A 157 14.33 -13.25 0.09
N ALA A 158 15.06 -13.73 1.10
CA ALA A 158 16.20 -13.03 1.66
C ALA A 158 17.25 -12.68 0.59
N LEU A 159 17.62 -11.42 0.52
CA LEU A 159 18.60 -10.90 -0.41
C LEU A 159 19.97 -11.57 -0.16
N LYS A 160 20.53 -12.24 -1.15
CA LYS A 160 21.78 -13.00 -0.99
C LYS A 160 23.01 -12.10 -0.96
N ALA A 161 23.00 -11.02 -1.71
CA ALA A 161 24.09 -10.06 -1.82
C ALA A 161 23.53 -8.66 -2.09
N LEU A 162 24.32 -7.63 -1.83
CA LEU A 162 23.94 -6.27 -2.19
C LEU A 162 23.86 -6.14 -3.71
N PRO A 163 22.70 -5.75 -4.25
CA PRO A 163 22.53 -5.65 -5.70
C PRO A 163 23.19 -4.40 -6.30
N PHE A 164 23.48 -3.40 -5.46
CA PHE A 164 24.13 -2.13 -5.82
C PHE A 164 24.71 -1.49 -4.54
N VAL A 165 25.45 -0.40 -4.69
CA VAL A 165 25.90 0.39 -3.54
C VAL A 165 24.69 1.17 -3.01
N SER A 166 24.13 0.71 -1.91
CA SER A 166 23.00 1.38 -1.26
C SER A 166 23.48 2.54 -0.40
N THR A 167 22.83 3.67 -0.53
CA THR A 167 23.02 4.86 0.32
C THR A 167 22.11 4.87 1.55
N ALA A 168 21.09 4.04 1.54
CA ALA A 168 20.02 4.02 2.54
C ALA A 168 19.95 2.72 3.36
N GLY A 169 20.89 1.80 3.15
CA GLY A 169 21.11 0.67 4.06
C GLY A 169 20.39 -0.63 3.72
N VAL A 170 20.01 -0.87 2.44
CA VAL A 170 19.66 -2.24 2.04
C VAL A 170 20.88 -3.15 2.18
N LYS A 171 20.68 -4.35 2.67
CA LYS A 171 21.75 -5.30 3.01
C LYS A 171 21.35 -6.74 2.73
N ALA A 172 22.35 -7.61 2.69
CA ALA A 172 22.11 -9.04 2.63
C ALA A 172 21.25 -9.50 3.83
N GLY A 173 20.28 -10.35 3.55
CA GLY A 173 19.30 -10.82 4.51
C GLY A 173 17.98 -10.04 4.51
N ASP A 174 17.91 -8.85 3.92
CA ASP A 174 16.66 -8.10 3.80
C ASP A 174 15.64 -8.84 2.92
N GLN A 175 14.36 -8.69 3.25
CA GLN A 175 13.26 -9.48 2.70
C GLN A 175 12.10 -8.59 2.25
N PHE A 176 12.35 -7.60 1.40
CA PHE A 176 11.32 -6.71 0.86
C PHE A 176 10.83 -7.19 -0.50
N ILE A 177 9.54 -6.96 -0.82
CA ILE A 177 9.09 -7.09 -2.21
C ILE A 177 9.47 -5.84 -2.99
N PHE A 178 9.33 -4.65 -2.40
CA PHE A 178 9.68 -3.39 -3.03
C PHE A 178 10.69 -2.61 -2.19
N TYR A 179 11.77 -2.22 -2.82
CA TYR A 179 12.76 -1.32 -2.24
C TYR A 179 13.10 -0.21 -3.23
N PHE A 180 13.10 1.04 -2.78
CA PHE A 180 13.38 2.20 -3.63
C PHE A 180 14.16 3.27 -2.85
N GLU A 181 15.24 3.81 -3.44
CA GLU A 181 16.10 4.78 -2.75
C GLU A 181 16.50 6.02 -3.58
N ASN A 182 15.85 6.28 -4.73
CA ASN A 182 16.17 7.50 -5.49
C ASN A 182 15.38 8.71 -4.95
N PRO A 183 16.04 9.73 -4.34
CA PRO A 183 15.34 10.88 -3.78
C PRO A 183 14.64 11.76 -4.85
N ASN A 184 15.04 11.65 -6.12
CA ASN A 184 14.48 12.42 -7.23
C ASN A 184 13.61 11.59 -8.17
N GLY A 185 13.47 10.30 -7.89
CA GLY A 185 12.67 9.38 -8.72
C GLY A 185 11.23 9.24 -8.25
N ALA A 186 10.45 8.49 -9.01
CA ALA A 186 9.07 8.19 -8.68
C ALA A 186 8.78 6.70 -8.68
N PHE A 187 8.02 6.25 -7.65
CA PHE A 187 7.54 4.87 -7.52
C PHE A 187 6.01 4.87 -7.48
N ILE A 188 5.40 4.24 -8.47
CA ILE A 188 3.95 4.18 -8.66
C ILE A 188 3.51 2.73 -8.54
N LEU A 189 2.63 2.42 -7.59
CA LEU A 189 2.01 1.10 -7.42
C LEU A 189 0.50 1.30 -7.36
N GLU A 190 -0.20 0.89 -8.40
CA GLU A 190 -1.63 1.12 -8.56
C GLU A 190 -2.37 -0.15 -8.98
N ASP A 191 -3.58 -0.32 -8.46
CA ASP A 191 -4.52 -1.35 -8.89
C ASP A 191 -3.86 -2.76 -8.93
N SER A 192 -3.05 -3.07 -7.94
CA SER A 192 -2.21 -4.26 -7.91
C SER A 192 -2.48 -5.11 -6.66
N TRP A 193 -2.07 -6.37 -6.71
CA TRP A 193 -2.29 -7.30 -5.63
C TRP A 193 -0.96 -7.90 -5.15
N VAL A 194 -0.71 -7.84 -3.85
CA VAL A 194 0.45 -8.45 -3.20
C VAL A 194 -0.02 -9.56 -2.27
N TYR A 195 0.48 -10.76 -2.49
CA TYR A 195 0.19 -11.91 -1.66
C TYR A 195 1.46 -12.50 -1.08
N GLY A 196 1.61 -12.36 0.23
CA GLY A 196 2.62 -13.04 1.00
C GLY A 196 4.02 -12.46 0.89
N THR A 197 4.55 -12.07 2.04
CA THR A 197 5.95 -11.72 2.24
C THR A 197 6.35 -12.00 3.68
N PRO A 198 7.59 -12.44 3.94
CA PRO A 198 8.05 -12.70 5.31
C PRO A 198 8.34 -11.45 6.14
N ASP A 199 8.58 -10.29 5.52
CA ASP A 199 8.89 -9.00 6.15
C ASP A 199 8.11 -7.86 5.48
N ASP A 200 8.61 -6.62 5.45
CA ASP A 200 7.94 -5.48 4.85
C ASP A 200 7.54 -5.75 3.38
N VAL A 201 6.36 -5.30 3.00
CA VAL A 201 5.98 -5.30 1.58
C VAL A 201 6.82 -4.29 0.81
N ALA A 202 6.93 -3.08 1.35
CA ALA A 202 7.69 -2.02 0.70
C ALA A 202 8.46 -1.16 1.69
N ARG A 203 9.68 -0.83 1.30
CA ARG A 203 10.54 0.12 2.03
C ARG A 203 11.09 1.17 1.07
N PHE A 204 10.85 2.44 1.38
CA PHE A 204 11.25 3.57 0.55
C PHE A 204 12.18 4.50 1.34
N TYR A 205 13.24 4.99 0.68
CA TYR A 205 14.21 5.92 1.28
C TYR A 205 14.43 7.13 0.37
N GLY A 206 13.38 7.91 0.17
CA GLY A 206 13.36 9.08 -0.67
C GLY A 206 12.47 8.91 -1.91
N GLY A 207 12.29 9.99 -2.64
CA GLY A 207 11.51 10.07 -3.87
C GLY A 207 10.01 10.28 -3.65
N HIS A 208 9.29 10.20 -4.76
CA HIS A 208 7.87 10.51 -4.83
C HIS A 208 7.07 9.22 -5.05
N VAL A 209 6.23 8.88 -4.09
CA VAL A 209 5.58 7.57 -4.03
C VAL A 209 4.07 7.72 -4.14
N ASN A 210 3.43 6.98 -5.06
CA ASN A 210 1.98 6.93 -5.17
C ASN A 210 1.49 5.48 -5.13
N ILE A 211 0.89 5.09 -4.01
CA ILE A 211 0.42 3.72 -3.75
C ILE A 211 -1.09 3.79 -3.61
N MET A 212 -1.82 3.38 -4.64
CA MET A 212 -3.27 3.55 -4.68
C MET A 212 -4.01 2.31 -5.17
N ARG A 213 -5.11 1.99 -4.50
CA ARG A 213 -6.06 0.95 -4.91
C ARG A 213 -5.45 -0.44 -5.02
N ASN A 214 -4.54 -0.76 -4.09
CA ASN A 214 -3.92 -2.07 -4.05
C ASN A 214 -4.58 -2.95 -2.99
N THR A 215 -4.48 -4.26 -3.18
CA THR A 215 -4.83 -5.25 -2.16
C THR A 215 -3.56 -5.95 -1.70
N VAL A 216 -3.32 -5.95 -0.40
CA VAL A 216 -2.15 -6.56 0.24
C VAL A 216 -2.62 -7.54 1.30
N GLU A 217 -2.24 -8.78 1.17
CA GLU A 217 -2.63 -9.82 2.11
C GLU A 217 -1.43 -10.63 2.60
N LYS A 218 -1.47 -11.04 3.87
CA LYS A 218 -0.50 -11.94 4.50
C LYS A 218 0.95 -11.45 4.42
N PHE A 219 1.20 -10.29 4.98
CA PHE A 219 2.55 -9.70 5.03
C PHE A 219 3.15 -9.74 6.44
N GLY A 220 4.48 -9.93 6.49
CA GLY A 220 5.23 -10.11 7.70
C GLY A 220 4.98 -11.44 8.40
N SER A 221 6.02 -12.14 8.82
CA SER A 221 5.91 -13.39 9.56
C SER A 221 5.73 -13.15 11.05
N THR A 222 6.69 -12.49 11.69
CA THR A 222 6.68 -12.08 13.10
C THR A 222 6.94 -10.58 13.28
N GLY A 223 7.29 -9.90 12.21
CA GLY A 223 7.50 -8.49 12.02
C GLY A 223 7.32 -8.20 10.54
N GLY A 224 7.33 -6.95 10.16
CA GLY A 224 7.14 -6.49 8.78
C GLY A 224 5.87 -5.70 8.62
N ASP A 225 6.05 -4.49 8.10
CA ASP A 225 4.98 -3.54 7.81
C ASP A 225 4.49 -3.72 6.35
N GLY A 226 3.28 -3.27 6.06
CA GLY A 226 2.81 -3.20 4.69
C GLY A 226 3.65 -2.18 3.90
N PHE A 227 3.38 -0.91 4.06
CA PHE A 227 4.13 0.15 3.40
C PHE A 227 4.91 0.96 4.44
N ASN A 228 6.24 1.02 4.30
CA ASN A 228 7.16 1.60 5.29
C ASN A 228 8.12 2.62 4.65
N PRO A 229 7.63 3.83 4.29
CA PRO A 229 8.50 4.91 3.84
C PRO A 229 9.36 5.49 4.96
N LYS A 230 10.56 5.89 4.58
CA LYS A 230 11.60 6.48 5.41
C LYS A 230 12.29 7.64 4.71
N GLY A 231 13.10 8.38 5.43
CA GLY A 231 13.88 9.49 4.88
C GLY A 231 12.99 10.56 4.26
N SER A 232 13.46 11.21 3.23
CA SER A 232 12.74 12.28 2.51
C SER A 232 11.68 11.77 1.53
N THR A 233 11.08 10.61 1.78
CA THR A 233 10.02 10.06 0.93
C THR A 233 8.72 10.85 1.08
N THR A 234 8.10 11.21 -0.02
CA THR A 234 6.83 11.95 -0.03
C THR A 234 5.79 11.26 -0.92
N GLY A 235 4.50 11.41 -0.60
CA GLY A 235 3.46 10.89 -1.48
C GLY A 235 2.14 10.50 -0.85
N ASN A 236 1.47 9.54 -1.47
CA ASN A 236 0.15 9.09 -1.05
C ASN A 236 0.09 7.56 -0.87
N MET A 237 -0.67 7.13 0.12
CA MET A 237 -1.09 5.76 0.33
C MET A 237 -2.61 5.78 0.50
N ALA A 238 -3.36 5.42 -0.55
CA ALA A 238 -4.79 5.63 -0.57
C ALA A 238 -5.57 4.50 -1.26
N TYR A 239 -6.76 4.26 -0.76
CA TYR A 239 -7.67 3.24 -1.27
C TYR A 239 -7.08 1.83 -1.28
N ASN A 240 -6.10 1.56 -0.44
CA ASN A 240 -5.53 0.23 -0.33
C ASN A 240 -6.32 -0.62 0.67
N MET A 241 -6.46 -1.90 0.35
CA MET A 241 -6.92 -2.94 1.26
C MET A 241 -5.70 -3.66 1.82
N LEU A 242 -5.48 -3.62 3.13
CA LEU A 242 -4.40 -4.34 3.80
C LEU A 242 -5.01 -5.30 4.82
N ILE A 243 -4.60 -6.56 4.79
CA ILE A 243 -5.20 -7.58 5.62
C ILE A 243 -4.19 -8.63 6.08
N GLY A 244 -4.19 -8.90 7.38
CA GLY A 244 -3.38 -9.94 7.96
C GLY A 244 -1.89 -9.61 8.01
N GLY A 245 -1.54 -8.37 8.30
CA GLY A 245 -0.17 -7.93 8.57
C GLY A 245 0.35 -8.36 9.94
N ALA A 246 1.66 -8.59 10.04
CA ALA A 246 2.26 -8.91 11.33
C ALA A 246 2.37 -7.69 12.25
N THR A 247 2.69 -6.53 11.66
CA THR A 247 2.79 -5.25 12.35
C THR A 247 1.85 -4.23 11.72
N ASN A 248 2.31 -3.07 11.33
CA ASN A 248 1.43 -2.04 10.79
C ASN A 248 1.06 -2.29 9.33
N GLY A 249 -0.15 -1.97 8.94
CA GLY A 249 -0.51 -1.89 7.54
C GLY A 249 0.27 -0.78 6.83
N THR A 250 0.37 0.37 7.46
CA THR A 250 1.13 1.52 6.97
C THR A 250 1.94 2.13 8.10
N LYS A 251 3.24 2.35 7.86
CA LYS A 251 4.13 3.01 8.81
C LYS A 251 4.92 4.08 8.11
N THR A 252 4.94 5.29 8.64
CA THR A 252 5.85 6.35 8.21
C THR A 252 6.85 6.63 9.31
N ALA A 253 8.13 6.46 9.03
CA ALA A 253 9.18 6.61 10.03
C ALA A 253 10.50 7.03 9.40
N SER A 254 10.93 8.25 9.62
CA SER A 254 12.27 8.70 9.25
C SER A 254 13.17 8.59 10.47
N ASP A 255 13.84 7.44 10.63
CA ASP A 255 14.79 7.25 11.72
C ASP A 255 16.04 8.13 11.54
N GLY A 256 16.80 8.33 12.62
CA GLY A 256 17.95 9.24 12.63
C GLY A 256 19.12 8.86 11.69
N THR A 257 19.01 7.76 10.95
CA THR A 257 19.98 7.34 9.93
C THR A 257 19.54 7.77 8.53
N SER A 258 18.27 8.16 8.37
CA SER A 258 17.70 8.61 7.11
C SER A 258 17.67 10.14 7.09
N ALA A 259 18.28 10.74 6.07
CA ALA A 259 18.20 12.17 5.88
C ALA A 259 16.78 12.58 5.44
N GLY A 260 16.27 13.66 6.02
CA GLY A 260 15.00 14.26 5.63
C GLY A 260 13.79 13.72 6.39
N GLU A 261 12.62 14.16 5.99
CA GLU A 261 11.35 13.96 6.64
C GLU A 261 10.36 13.25 5.72
N CYS A 262 9.69 12.22 6.22
CA CYS A 262 8.58 11.59 5.49
C CYS A 262 7.35 12.49 5.49
N GLN A 263 6.69 12.63 4.34
CA GLN A 263 5.45 13.39 4.23
C GLN A 263 4.41 12.61 3.40
N PHE A 264 3.33 12.18 4.02
CA PHE A 264 2.34 11.32 3.37
C PHE A 264 0.89 11.72 3.63
N ALA A 265 0.07 11.64 2.59
CA ALA A 265 -1.38 11.57 2.74
C ALA A 265 -1.80 10.08 2.75
N ILE A 266 -2.39 9.63 3.87
CA ILE A 266 -2.81 8.25 4.13
C ILE A 266 -4.33 8.27 4.28
N TYR A 267 -5.05 7.91 3.22
CA TYR A 267 -6.50 8.13 3.24
C TYR A 267 -7.29 7.06 2.50
N ASN A 268 -8.53 6.89 2.94
CA ASN A 268 -9.45 5.93 2.35
C ASN A 268 -8.86 4.51 2.22
N ASN A 269 -8.02 4.08 3.15
CA ASN A 269 -7.56 2.70 3.20
C ASN A 269 -8.48 1.86 4.09
N THR A 270 -8.48 0.56 3.87
CA THR A 270 -9.11 -0.43 4.77
C THR A 270 -8.03 -1.33 5.33
N TYR A 271 -7.94 -1.39 6.64
CA TYR A 271 -7.03 -2.24 7.39
C TYR A 271 -7.86 -3.27 8.15
N VAL A 272 -7.53 -4.54 7.99
CA VAL A 272 -8.24 -5.61 8.66
C VAL A 272 -7.26 -6.59 9.27
N ASN A 273 -7.37 -6.82 10.56
CA ASN A 273 -6.64 -7.87 11.24
C ASN A 273 -5.11 -7.72 11.13
N ASP A 274 -4.60 -6.51 11.23
CA ASP A 274 -3.17 -6.21 11.25
C ASP A 274 -2.68 -6.09 12.70
N GLY A 275 -1.44 -6.53 12.95
CA GLY A 275 -0.72 -6.31 14.19
C GLY A 275 -0.56 -7.53 15.10
N TYR A 276 -1.41 -8.52 15.03
CA TYR A 276 -1.49 -9.60 16.03
C TYR A 276 -0.37 -10.63 16.00
N ARG A 277 0.40 -10.74 14.94
CA ARG A 277 1.50 -11.71 14.89
C ARG A 277 2.78 -11.20 15.49
N ASN A 278 2.89 -9.92 15.74
CA ASN A 278 4.01 -9.35 16.47
C ASN A 278 3.77 -9.47 17.98
N THR A 279 3.99 -10.65 18.52
CA THR A 279 3.84 -10.93 19.95
C THR A 279 5.05 -10.47 20.80
N GLY A 280 5.99 -9.75 20.20
CA GLY A 280 7.20 -9.28 20.87
C GLY A 280 6.94 -8.14 21.85
N VAL A 281 8.00 -7.70 22.49
CA VAL A 281 8.09 -6.71 23.61
C VAL A 281 7.44 -5.33 23.31
N TYR A 282 6.88 -5.17 22.14
CA TYR A 282 6.32 -3.92 21.64
C TYR A 282 4.81 -4.03 21.43
N GLY A 283 4.08 -4.43 22.47
CA GLY A 283 2.62 -4.27 22.45
C GLY A 283 2.12 -2.89 21.98
N ALA A 284 3.02 -2.01 21.60
CA ALA A 284 2.79 -0.67 21.15
C ALA A 284 3.25 -0.38 19.70
N ARG A 285 3.59 -1.39 18.89
CA ARG A 285 4.11 -1.16 17.51
C ARG A 285 3.31 -1.83 16.41
N SER A 286 2.17 -2.36 16.70
CA SER A 286 1.46 -3.20 15.76
C SER A 286 0.05 -2.66 15.56
N GLY A 287 -0.39 -2.52 14.33
CA GLY A 287 -1.74 -2.03 14.08
C GLY A 287 -1.99 -1.58 12.66
N SER A 288 -2.82 -0.58 12.47
CA SER A 288 -3.20 -0.11 11.15
C SER A 288 -2.24 0.93 10.59
N VAL A 289 -2.20 2.11 11.19
CA VAL A 289 -1.37 3.24 10.75
C VAL A 289 -0.46 3.71 11.88
N GLU A 290 0.83 3.79 11.60
CA GLU A 290 1.82 4.35 12.52
C GLU A 290 2.55 5.53 11.87
N VAL A 291 2.56 6.68 12.55
CA VAL A 291 3.33 7.87 12.18
C VAL A 291 4.34 8.14 13.29
N GLU A 292 5.62 7.95 13.01
CA GLU A 292 6.69 8.16 14.00
C GLU A 292 7.92 8.82 13.40
N ASN A 293 8.85 9.27 14.24
CA ASN A 293 10.22 9.67 13.86
C ASN A 293 10.30 10.59 12.61
N ASN A 294 10.31 11.90 12.78
CA ASN A 294 10.44 12.85 11.69
C ASN A 294 9.50 12.58 10.49
N SER A 295 8.23 12.31 10.78
CA SER A 295 7.21 12.09 9.77
C SER A 295 6.06 13.06 9.96
N ARG A 296 5.50 13.55 8.85
CA ARG A 296 4.23 14.28 8.81
C ARG A 296 3.23 13.48 8.00
N ALA A 297 2.04 13.34 8.50
CA ALA A 297 1.02 12.61 7.80
C ALA A 297 -0.37 13.23 7.94
N LEU A 298 -1.16 13.11 6.88
CA LEU A 298 -2.59 13.41 6.85
C LEU A 298 -3.33 12.08 6.83
N VAL A 299 -3.94 11.67 7.97
CA VAL A 299 -4.52 10.34 8.15
C VAL A 299 -6.04 10.44 8.25
N TYR A 300 -6.73 10.26 7.12
CA TYR A 300 -8.16 10.53 7.02
C TYR A 300 -8.94 9.43 6.32
N ASN A 301 -10.23 9.27 6.68
CA ASN A 301 -11.17 8.40 5.99
C ASN A 301 -10.79 6.92 5.96
N ASN A 302 -9.89 6.46 6.82
CA ASN A 302 -9.51 5.06 6.85
C ASN A 302 -10.55 4.24 7.62
N LEU A 303 -10.74 2.99 7.23
CA LEU A 303 -11.55 2.01 7.94
C LEU A 303 -10.60 0.97 8.57
N ILE A 304 -10.69 0.83 9.88
CA ILE A 304 -9.81 0.00 10.68
C ILE A 304 -10.68 -1.00 11.44
N ALA A 305 -10.57 -2.28 11.08
CA ALA A 305 -11.38 -3.34 11.68
C ALA A 305 -10.49 -4.45 12.23
N ASP A 306 -10.67 -4.77 13.50
CA ASP A 306 -9.97 -5.84 14.19
C ASP A 306 -8.44 -5.76 14.07
N CYS A 307 -7.88 -4.56 14.04
CA CYS A 307 -6.44 -4.33 14.14
C CYS A 307 -6.01 -4.20 15.61
N ASP A 308 -4.76 -4.59 15.89
CA ASP A 308 -4.22 -4.52 17.26
C ASP A 308 -4.21 -3.08 17.79
N PHE A 309 -3.97 -2.09 16.91
CA PHE A 309 -4.07 -0.66 17.22
C PHE A 309 -4.87 0.09 16.15
N GLY A 310 -5.43 1.23 16.55
CA GLY A 310 -5.95 2.23 15.63
C GLY A 310 -4.86 3.09 14.96
N VAL A 311 -5.19 4.33 14.63
CA VAL A 311 -4.21 5.32 14.17
C VAL A 311 -3.30 5.68 15.33
N ARG A 312 -2.00 5.57 15.11
CA ARG A 312 -0.98 5.79 16.12
C ARG A 312 0.01 6.85 15.65
N ILE A 313 0.17 7.90 16.45
CA ILE A 313 1.15 8.95 16.22
C ILE A 313 2.12 8.91 17.39
N ALA A 314 3.34 8.47 17.13
CA ALA A 314 4.32 8.17 18.16
C ALA A 314 5.55 9.08 18.09
N GLY A 315 5.99 9.57 19.22
CA GLY A 315 7.34 10.10 19.38
C GLY A 315 8.33 8.94 19.44
N GLY A 316 9.33 8.95 18.57
CA GLY A 316 10.35 7.90 18.54
C GLY A 316 11.29 7.93 19.76
N PRO A 317 12.10 6.86 19.96
CA PRO A 317 13.16 6.85 20.94
C PRO A 317 14.15 7.99 20.70
N GLY A 318 14.49 8.73 21.75
CA GLY A 318 15.45 9.84 21.67
C GLY A 318 14.83 11.20 21.37
N GLY A 319 13.50 11.34 21.47
CA GLY A 319 12.82 12.63 21.32
C GLY A 319 12.67 13.10 19.89
N ALA A 320 12.65 12.15 18.93
CA ALA A 320 12.29 12.47 17.57
C ALA A 320 10.90 13.12 17.53
N LYS A 321 10.82 14.27 16.89
CA LYS A 321 9.62 15.11 16.87
C LYS A 321 8.53 14.42 16.07
N VAL A 322 7.41 14.16 16.68
CA VAL A 322 6.16 13.97 15.97
C VAL A 322 5.50 15.33 15.86
N TYR A 323 5.33 15.81 14.67
CA TYR A 323 4.86 17.18 14.40
C TYR A 323 3.33 17.24 14.54
N LEU A 324 2.82 17.17 15.75
CA LEU A 324 1.40 17.43 16.03
C LEU A 324 1.07 18.93 15.94
N ALA A 325 2.05 19.77 16.23
CA ALA A 325 1.93 21.22 16.17
C ALA A 325 3.29 21.83 15.89
N ASP A 326 3.89 21.56 14.74
CA ASP A 326 5.12 22.23 14.38
C ASP A 326 4.81 23.62 13.83
N THR A 327 5.33 24.63 14.55
CA THR A 327 5.31 26.02 14.10
C THR A 327 6.50 26.34 13.18
N THR A 328 7.42 25.40 12.97
CA THR A 328 8.58 25.56 12.07
C THR A 328 8.27 24.95 10.71
N TYR A 329 7.40 25.59 9.97
CA TYR A 329 7.10 25.26 8.58
C TYR A 329 8.22 25.78 7.68
N ASN A 330 8.82 24.90 6.89
CA ASN A 330 9.73 25.27 5.82
C ASN A 330 8.98 25.34 4.49
N ALA A 331 9.46 26.17 3.57
CA ALA A 331 8.84 26.31 2.25
C ALA A 331 8.86 25.01 1.41
N GLU A 332 9.67 24.03 1.80
CA GLU A 332 9.79 22.71 1.17
C GLU A 332 8.80 21.69 1.75
N ASP A 333 8.15 22.00 2.86
CA ASP A 333 7.20 21.10 3.50
C ASP A 333 5.88 21.06 2.73
N LEU A 334 5.47 19.86 2.33
CA LEU A 334 4.20 19.61 1.64
C LEU A 334 3.04 19.50 2.62
N ILE A 335 3.32 19.17 3.87
CA ILE A 335 2.38 19.04 4.98
C ILE A 335 2.86 19.93 6.13
N THR A 336 2.04 20.87 6.56
CA THR A 336 2.40 21.82 7.63
C THR A 336 2.47 21.15 9.01
N GLN A 337 1.61 20.16 9.24
CA GLN A 337 1.57 19.39 10.50
C GLN A 337 0.92 18.03 10.27
N THR A 338 1.21 17.06 11.13
CA THR A 338 0.42 15.83 11.18
C THR A 338 -1.00 16.13 11.63
N ALA A 339 -1.97 15.63 10.87
CA ALA A 339 -3.38 15.77 11.17
C ALA A 339 -4.15 14.48 10.84
N TYR A 340 -5.20 14.19 11.58
CA TYR A 340 -6.00 12.99 11.40
C TYR A 340 -7.45 13.24 11.78
N GLY A 341 -8.34 12.36 11.34
CA GLY A 341 -9.78 12.43 11.64
C GLY A 341 -10.61 11.70 10.60
N TYR A 342 -11.90 11.59 10.83
CA TYR A 342 -12.80 10.84 9.95
C TYR A 342 -12.34 9.41 9.72
N ASN A 343 -11.73 8.76 10.71
CA ASN A 343 -11.38 7.35 10.65
C ASN A 343 -12.48 6.51 11.30
N PHE A 344 -12.66 5.30 10.82
CA PHE A 344 -13.65 4.36 11.32
C PHE A 344 -12.95 3.23 12.07
N TYR A 345 -13.41 2.93 13.28
CA TYR A 345 -12.83 1.88 14.12
C TYR A 345 -13.88 0.84 14.46
N TYR A 346 -13.53 -0.41 14.29
CA TYR A 346 -14.32 -1.55 14.74
C TYR A 346 -13.44 -2.55 15.46
N VAL A 347 -13.91 -3.05 16.59
CA VAL A 347 -13.25 -4.11 17.36
C VAL A 347 -14.29 -5.10 17.87
N ASP A 348 -13.95 -6.35 17.93
CA ASP A 348 -14.86 -7.41 18.34
C ASP A 348 -14.53 -8.05 19.70
N ASN A 349 -13.45 -7.62 20.35
CA ASN A 349 -13.10 -8.07 21.69
C ASN A 349 -12.42 -6.97 22.55
N THR A 350 -12.42 -7.16 23.84
CA THR A 350 -11.91 -6.17 24.82
C THR A 350 -10.42 -5.92 24.65
N ALA A 351 -9.62 -6.94 24.37
CA ALA A 351 -8.18 -6.75 24.22
C ALA A 351 -7.82 -5.83 23.04
N MET A 352 -8.56 -5.93 21.94
CA MET A 352 -8.46 -5.00 20.80
C MET A 352 -8.95 -3.60 21.20
N ALA A 353 -10.09 -3.54 21.87
CA ALA A 353 -10.71 -2.29 22.25
C ALA A 353 -9.81 -1.46 23.19
N ASP A 354 -9.17 -2.09 24.14
CA ASP A 354 -8.24 -1.45 25.08
C ASP A 354 -7.01 -0.85 24.37
N GLN A 355 -6.67 -1.30 23.18
CA GLN A 355 -5.50 -0.89 22.43
C GLN A 355 -5.81 0.05 21.25
N ILE A 356 -7.05 0.30 20.94
CA ILE A 356 -7.42 1.34 19.95
C ILE A 356 -6.87 2.70 20.34
N VAL A 357 -6.85 2.99 21.65
CA VAL A 357 -6.21 4.17 22.22
C VAL A 357 -5.08 3.68 23.12
N PRO A 358 -3.87 3.53 22.60
CA PRO A 358 -2.76 3.01 23.36
C PRO A 358 -2.40 3.94 24.52
N THR A 359 -2.45 3.41 25.72
CA THR A 359 -2.36 4.18 26.95
C THR A 359 -1.03 4.05 27.66
N SER A 360 -0.27 3.03 27.35
CA SER A 360 0.98 2.90 28.03
C SER A 360 2.09 2.87 27.04
N VAL A 361 3.18 3.42 27.36
CA VAL A 361 4.29 2.64 27.37
C VAL A 361 5.56 3.28 26.99
N ALA A 362 6.62 2.68 26.95
CA ALA A 362 7.98 3.07 26.65
C ALA A 362 8.20 4.13 25.54
N GLN A 363 7.13 4.55 24.87
CA GLN A 363 7.15 5.66 23.92
C GLN A 363 5.87 6.50 24.09
N PRO A 364 5.97 7.82 24.17
CA PRO A 364 4.80 8.67 24.22
C PRO A 364 4.04 8.54 22.90
N VAL A 365 2.91 7.87 22.95
CA VAL A 365 1.96 7.78 21.84
C VAL A 365 0.93 8.86 22.06
N VAL A 366 0.74 9.70 21.06
CA VAL A 366 -0.32 10.68 21.04
C VAL A 366 -1.35 10.21 20.01
N THR A 367 -2.39 9.57 20.50
CA THR A 367 -3.62 9.38 19.73
C THR A 367 -4.70 10.13 20.46
N HIS A 368 -5.08 11.28 19.97
CA HIS A 368 -6.28 11.93 20.40
C HIS A 368 -7.39 11.47 19.46
N PRO A 369 -8.40 10.73 19.95
CA PRO A 369 -9.57 10.44 19.14
C PRO A 369 -10.22 11.75 18.74
N GLU A 370 -10.50 11.90 17.47
CA GLU A 370 -11.15 13.07 16.94
C GLU A 370 -12.68 12.94 17.03
N ALA A 371 -13.36 14.06 17.23
CA ALA A 371 -14.82 14.09 17.25
C ALA A 371 -15.45 13.65 15.92
N THR A 372 -14.67 13.64 14.87
CA THR A 372 -15.05 13.20 13.52
C THR A 372 -14.85 11.70 13.26
N ASP A 373 -14.19 11.00 14.16
CA ASP A 373 -14.00 9.55 14.09
C ASP A 373 -15.29 8.78 14.39
N ILE A 374 -15.41 7.57 13.89
CA ILE A 374 -16.54 6.68 14.18
C ILE A 374 -16.03 5.41 14.87
N PRO A 375 -16.46 5.10 16.08
CA PRO A 375 -17.28 5.96 16.96
C PRO A 375 -16.52 7.21 17.37
N ASN A 376 -17.25 8.25 17.79
CA ASN A 376 -16.61 9.42 18.38
C ASN A 376 -15.89 9.02 19.68
N MET A 377 -14.61 8.77 19.58
CA MET A 377 -13.80 8.25 20.69
C MET A 377 -13.72 9.25 21.85
N ALA A 378 -13.74 10.55 21.56
CA ALA A 378 -13.72 11.58 22.61
C ALA A 378 -14.93 11.49 23.54
N ALA A 379 -16.08 11.03 23.04
CA ALA A 379 -17.28 10.82 23.87
C ALA A 379 -17.13 9.63 24.84
N PHE A 380 -16.31 8.62 24.48
CA PHE A 380 -16.05 7.46 25.34
C PHE A 380 -14.97 7.74 26.37
N LEU A 381 -13.93 8.48 26.00
CA LEU A 381 -12.82 8.79 26.89
C LEU A 381 -13.20 9.82 27.97
N GLY A 382 -14.18 10.65 27.67
CA GLY A 382 -14.60 11.74 28.58
C GLY A 382 -13.58 12.86 28.70
N ALA A 383 -13.94 13.93 29.40
CA ALA A 383 -13.08 15.10 29.62
C ALA A 383 -11.86 14.83 30.56
N SER A 384 -11.82 13.66 31.20
CA SER A 384 -10.81 13.27 32.19
C SER A 384 -9.73 12.34 31.64
N TYR A 385 -9.76 11.96 30.36
CA TYR A 385 -8.70 11.12 29.79
C TYR A 385 -7.37 11.85 29.83
N THR A 386 -6.43 11.26 30.54
CA THR A 386 -5.06 11.74 30.64
C THR A 386 -4.15 10.75 29.91
N PHE A 387 -3.29 11.24 29.05
CA PHE A 387 -2.29 10.43 28.37
C PHE A 387 -1.53 9.54 29.38
N GLY A 388 -1.44 8.24 29.09
CA GLY A 388 -0.78 7.26 29.95
C GLY A 388 -1.68 6.53 30.93
N GLU A 389 -2.97 6.84 31.00
CA GLU A 389 -3.94 6.06 31.77
C GLU A 389 -4.32 4.79 31.01
N VAL A 390 -4.59 3.71 31.75
CA VAL A 390 -5.14 2.48 31.16
C VAL A 390 -6.57 2.76 30.73
N TYR A 391 -6.83 2.55 29.43
CA TYR A 391 -8.16 2.74 28.86
C TYR A 391 -8.95 1.43 28.91
N ASP A 392 -10.17 1.48 29.41
CA ASP A 392 -11.14 0.39 29.30
C ASP A 392 -12.01 0.61 28.06
N GLY A 393 -11.64 -0.08 26.97
CA GLY A 393 -12.36 -0.01 25.70
C GLY A 393 -13.55 -0.95 25.59
N SER A 394 -13.95 -1.63 26.67
CA SER A 394 -15.02 -2.64 26.64
C SER A 394 -16.34 -2.14 26.03
N SER A 395 -16.66 -0.86 26.16
CA SER A 395 -17.83 -0.23 25.56
C SER A 395 -17.76 -0.06 24.05
N LEU A 396 -16.58 -0.24 23.44
CA LEU A 396 -16.39 -0.16 21.97
C LEU A 396 -16.64 -1.51 21.29
N VAL A 397 -16.62 -2.61 22.05
CA VAL A 397 -16.73 -3.96 21.49
C VAL A 397 -18.04 -4.12 20.71
N GLY A 398 -17.93 -4.47 19.43
CA GLY A 398 -19.07 -4.66 18.53
C GLY A 398 -19.79 -3.37 18.11
N LEU A 399 -19.33 -2.21 18.57
CA LEU A 399 -19.94 -0.94 18.23
C LEU A 399 -19.63 -0.55 16.77
N ASN A 400 -20.65 -0.08 16.05
CA ASN A 400 -20.53 0.39 14.66
C ASN A 400 -19.87 -0.63 13.71
N ASN A 401 -20.38 -1.86 13.64
CA ASN A 401 -19.95 -2.84 12.66
C ASN A 401 -19.91 -2.21 11.24
N PRO A 402 -18.78 -2.30 10.50
CA PRO A 402 -18.66 -1.72 9.17
C PRO A 402 -19.57 -2.38 8.13
N MET A 403 -20.15 -3.54 8.44
CA MET A 403 -21.10 -4.25 7.61
C MET A 403 -20.52 -4.60 6.24
N PHE A 404 -19.42 -5.33 6.23
CA PHE A 404 -18.89 -5.90 4.99
C PHE A 404 -19.88 -6.85 4.33
N VAL A 405 -19.90 -6.90 3.01
CA VAL A 405 -20.83 -7.76 2.26
C VAL A 405 -20.63 -9.24 2.60
N ASN A 406 -19.39 -9.68 2.71
CA ASN A 406 -19.06 -11.07 3.06
C ASN A 406 -17.70 -11.13 3.77
N TYR A 407 -17.69 -10.85 5.05
CA TYR A 407 -16.57 -11.09 5.96
C TYR A 407 -17.14 -11.27 7.37
N PRO A 408 -16.75 -12.32 8.11
CA PRO A 408 -17.34 -12.59 9.42
C PRO A 408 -16.90 -11.53 10.45
N LEU A 409 -17.86 -10.77 10.96
CA LEU A 409 -17.71 -9.87 12.08
C LEU A 409 -18.91 -10.05 13.06
N PRO A 410 -18.66 -10.34 14.35
CA PRO A 410 -17.34 -10.53 14.96
C PRO A 410 -16.60 -11.72 14.39
N ALA A 411 -15.25 -11.61 14.31
CA ALA A 411 -14.41 -12.65 13.79
C ALA A 411 -14.42 -13.87 14.73
N PRO A 412 -14.30 -15.12 14.20
CA PRO A 412 -14.14 -16.30 15.04
C PRO A 412 -12.89 -16.17 15.95
N ALA A 413 -12.98 -16.68 17.16
CA ALA A 413 -11.91 -16.59 18.16
C ALA A 413 -10.57 -17.11 17.58
N GLY A 414 -9.51 -16.29 17.70
CA GLY A 414 -8.19 -16.59 17.16
C GLY A 414 -8.06 -16.44 15.64
N PHE A 415 -9.10 -15.98 14.96
CA PHE A 415 -9.09 -15.82 13.49
C PHE A 415 -7.97 -14.90 13.00
N TRP A 416 -7.66 -13.85 13.76
CA TRP A 416 -6.57 -12.93 13.49
C TRP A 416 -5.16 -13.55 13.49
N LEU A 417 -4.98 -14.73 14.10
CA LEU A 417 -3.71 -15.46 14.09
C LEU A 417 -3.63 -16.49 12.97
N THR A 418 -4.77 -16.92 12.45
CA THR A 418 -4.87 -18.02 11.49
C THR A 418 -5.75 -17.67 10.31
N GLN A 419 -5.71 -16.40 9.91
CA GLN A 419 -6.59 -15.90 8.87
C GLN A 419 -6.45 -16.68 7.56
N ALA A 420 -7.58 -16.98 6.95
CA ALA A 420 -7.65 -17.52 5.61
C ALA A 420 -7.18 -16.49 4.57
N SER A 421 -6.94 -16.94 3.35
CA SER A 421 -6.81 -16.05 2.20
C SER A 421 -8.03 -15.15 2.07
N ILE A 422 -7.84 -13.94 1.54
CA ILE A 422 -8.93 -13.02 1.23
C ILE A 422 -9.90 -13.58 0.17
N ASP A 423 -9.46 -14.57 -0.60
CA ASP A 423 -10.29 -15.25 -1.60
C ASP A 423 -11.60 -15.77 -0.98
N GLY A 424 -12.73 -15.36 -1.54
CA GLY A 424 -14.07 -15.72 -1.05
C GLY A 424 -14.68 -14.70 -0.08
N TYR A 425 -13.94 -13.70 0.37
CA TYR A 425 -14.48 -12.57 1.11
C TYR A 425 -14.82 -11.38 0.21
N ASN A 426 -15.68 -10.50 0.73
CA ASN A 426 -16.06 -9.28 0.04
C ASN A 426 -16.14 -8.14 1.07
N PHE A 427 -15.16 -7.26 1.01
CA PHE A 427 -15.02 -6.13 1.94
C PHE A 427 -15.72 -4.86 1.46
N HIS A 428 -16.51 -4.91 0.39
CA HIS A 428 -17.41 -3.82 0.06
C HIS A 428 -18.38 -3.61 1.19
N LEU A 429 -18.82 -2.36 1.36
CA LEU A 429 -19.78 -2.01 2.40
C LEU A 429 -21.21 -2.31 1.94
N GLN A 430 -22.03 -2.89 2.81
CA GLN A 430 -23.47 -2.97 2.59
C GLN A 430 -24.07 -1.56 2.60
N SER A 431 -25.18 -1.36 1.89
CA SER A 431 -25.78 -0.03 1.70
C SER A 431 -26.19 0.72 2.97
N ASN A 432 -26.33 0.00 4.07
CA ASN A 432 -26.68 0.54 5.39
C ASN A 432 -25.46 0.63 6.33
N SER A 433 -24.24 0.46 5.81
CA SER A 433 -23.02 0.60 6.60
C SER A 433 -22.90 2.00 7.21
N PRO A 434 -22.53 2.10 8.50
CA PRO A 434 -22.29 3.39 9.15
C PRO A 434 -21.06 4.13 8.62
N ALA A 435 -20.21 3.50 7.80
CA ALA A 435 -19.04 4.12 7.17
C ALA A 435 -19.38 4.88 5.88
N ILE A 436 -20.57 4.63 5.29
CA ILE A 436 -20.98 5.27 4.03
C ILE A 436 -21.34 6.74 4.25
N GLY A 437 -20.78 7.63 3.43
CA GLY A 437 -21.06 9.06 3.44
C GLY A 437 -20.52 9.81 4.66
N LYS A 438 -19.61 9.22 5.42
CA LYS A 438 -19.06 9.80 6.65
C LYS A 438 -17.61 10.30 6.51
N GLY A 439 -16.96 10.03 5.40
CA GLY A 439 -15.64 10.56 5.09
C GLY A 439 -15.69 12.05 4.70
N THR A 440 -14.55 12.69 4.79
CA THR A 440 -14.34 14.09 4.36
C THR A 440 -13.72 14.16 2.96
N THR A 441 -14.12 15.13 2.18
CA THR A 441 -13.52 15.43 0.87
C THR A 441 -12.80 16.76 0.83
N THR A 442 -12.76 17.49 1.96
CA THR A 442 -12.28 18.88 2.02
C THR A 442 -11.31 19.19 3.16
N ALA A 443 -11.16 18.27 4.15
CA ALA A 443 -10.32 18.53 5.31
C ALA A 443 -8.81 18.51 4.97
N PHE A 444 -8.44 17.88 3.86
CA PHE A 444 -7.05 17.77 3.40
C PHE A 444 -7.00 17.64 1.88
N SER A 445 -5.80 17.70 1.32
CA SER A 445 -5.54 17.44 -0.10
C SER A 445 -4.46 16.38 -0.26
N PRO A 446 -4.56 15.49 -1.24
CA PRO A 446 -3.47 14.59 -1.60
C PRO A 446 -2.20 15.33 -2.03
N ILE A 447 -1.04 14.71 -1.85
CA ILE A 447 0.23 15.22 -2.33
C ILE A 447 0.32 14.97 -3.84
N THR A 448 0.53 16.03 -4.62
CA THR A 448 0.68 15.96 -6.07
C THR A 448 2.11 16.24 -6.54
N ALA A 449 2.90 16.90 -5.69
CA ALA A 449 4.27 17.32 -6.01
C ALA A 449 5.16 16.09 -6.30
N GLY A 450 5.91 16.16 -7.39
CA GLY A 450 6.87 15.14 -7.81
C GLY A 450 6.28 13.84 -8.34
N ILE A 451 4.96 13.64 -8.29
CA ILE A 451 4.30 12.44 -8.80
C ILE A 451 3.94 12.66 -10.27
N PRO A 452 4.58 11.92 -11.21
CA PRO A 452 4.24 12.04 -12.62
C PRO A 452 2.85 11.46 -12.89
N VAL A 453 1.97 12.22 -13.53
CA VAL A 453 0.65 11.74 -13.99
C VAL A 453 0.73 11.44 -15.48
N ASN A 454 0.69 10.16 -15.81
CA ASN A 454 0.74 9.66 -17.18
C ASN A 454 0.15 8.24 -17.23
N ALA A 455 -0.67 7.96 -18.21
CA ALA A 455 -1.35 6.66 -18.33
C ALA A 455 -0.39 5.46 -18.40
N ASN A 456 0.81 5.63 -18.98
CA ASN A 456 1.79 4.58 -19.19
C ASN A 456 3.02 4.72 -18.27
N PHE A 457 3.58 5.92 -18.19
CA PHE A 457 4.85 6.19 -17.50
C PHE A 457 4.63 7.11 -16.29
N GLY A 458 3.69 6.76 -15.43
CA GLY A 458 3.36 7.53 -14.25
C GLY A 458 2.09 7.03 -13.59
N SER A 459 1.56 7.80 -12.67
CA SER A 459 0.25 7.54 -12.06
C SER A 459 -0.87 7.69 -13.09
N SER A 460 -1.87 6.84 -13.00
CA SER A 460 -3.12 6.99 -13.79
C SER A 460 -3.92 8.22 -13.38
N GLY A 461 -3.64 8.76 -12.20
CA GLY A 461 -4.26 9.92 -11.59
C GLY A 461 -4.24 9.80 -10.08
N ILE A 462 -4.09 10.89 -9.38
CA ILE A 462 -4.17 10.93 -7.92
C ILE A 462 -5.65 10.99 -7.55
N THR A 463 -6.17 9.88 -7.01
CA THR A 463 -7.59 9.77 -6.64
C THR A 463 -7.90 10.70 -5.48
N ALA A 464 -8.87 11.59 -5.66
CA ALA A 464 -9.31 12.50 -4.62
C ALA A 464 -9.92 11.74 -3.42
N PRO A 465 -9.96 12.33 -2.21
CA PRO A 465 -10.61 11.73 -1.05
C PRO A 465 -12.09 11.40 -1.32
N GLY A 466 -12.50 10.20 -0.96
CA GLY A 466 -13.85 9.69 -1.12
C GLY A 466 -14.76 10.01 0.07
N LYS A 467 -16.06 9.92 -0.16
CA LYS A 467 -17.08 10.20 0.86
C LYS A 467 -17.29 9.04 1.83
N ASP A 468 -16.95 7.82 1.44
CA ASP A 468 -17.09 6.66 2.30
C ASP A 468 -15.76 6.39 3.00
N MET A 469 -15.78 5.99 4.25
CA MET A 469 -14.56 5.59 4.94
C MET A 469 -14.15 4.21 4.46
N GLY A 470 -12.85 4.03 4.19
CA GLY A 470 -12.30 2.80 3.64
C GLY A 470 -12.07 2.84 2.13
N CYS A 471 -11.51 1.75 1.60
CA CYS A 471 -10.99 1.68 0.24
C CYS A 471 -12.04 1.42 -0.85
N TYR A 472 -13.17 0.84 -0.49
CA TYR A 472 -14.29 0.58 -1.39
C TYR A 472 -15.34 1.66 -1.25
N GLN A 473 -15.62 2.36 -2.35
CA GLN A 473 -16.59 3.45 -2.34
C GLN A 473 -17.94 2.98 -2.89
N SER A 474 -19.03 3.43 -2.31
CA SER A 474 -20.40 3.05 -2.71
C SER A 474 -20.77 3.48 -4.13
N ASN A 475 -20.04 4.43 -4.70
CA ASN A 475 -20.20 4.85 -6.09
C ASN A 475 -19.38 3.99 -7.09
N GLY A 476 -18.74 2.92 -6.63
CA GLY A 476 -17.93 2.02 -7.46
C GLY A 476 -16.51 2.52 -7.76
N SER A 477 -16.09 3.66 -7.20
CA SER A 477 -14.68 4.11 -7.26
C SER A 477 -13.85 3.49 -6.13
N GLY A 478 -12.57 3.82 -6.07
CA GLY A 478 -11.65 3.29 -5.08
C GLY A 478 -11.00 1.98 -5.53
N ASN A 479 -10.77 1.06 -4.59
CA ASN A 479 -10.20 -0.25 -4.88
C ASN A 479 -11.12 -1.07 -5.80
N GLN A 480 -10.54 -1.82 -6.73
CA GLN A 480 -11.27 -2.60 -7.74
C GLN A 480 -11.03 -4.12 -7.62
N HIS A 481 -10.37 -4.57 -6.56
CA HIS A 481 -10.07 -5.99 -6.31
C HIS A 481 -11.10 -6.68 -5.43
#